data_02631dbaa7a04edaf9eec14b439f1603
#
_entry.id   02631dbaa7a04edaf9eec14b439f1603
#
_cell.length_a   1.000
_cell.length_b   1.000
_cell.length_c   1.000
_cell.angle_alpha   90.00
_cell.angle_beta   90.00
_cell.angle_gamma   90.00
#
_symmetry.space_group_name_H-M   'P 1'
#
loop_
_entity.id
_entity.type
_entity.pdbx_description
1 polymer ?
#
loop_
_entity_poly.entity_id
_entity_poly.type
_entity_poly.pdbx_seq_one_letter_code
_entity_poly.pdbx_strand_id
1 'polypeptide(L)'
;MEKKPLTPRQIVDRLDQYIVGQQNAKKAVAVALRNRYRRSLLDEKLKDEVVPKNILMMGPTGVGKTEIARRIAKLSGAPFIKIEATKFTEVGYVGRDVESMVRDLVETSVRLIKEEKMNEVKEQAEENANKRIVRLLVPGKKKQSGVKNPFEMFFGGSQPNGEDEAESQEEANIEEKRKRMAHQLALGELEDYYVTVEVEEQQPSMFDMLQGSGMEQMGMNMQDALSGLMPKKKKRRKMTVREARKVLTNEEASKLIDMDEVSQEAVQRAEESG
;
A
#
# COMPACT_ATOMS: atom_id res chain seq x y z
N MET A 1 -0.26 -5.63 17.91
CA MET A 1 0.47 -6.61 18.77
C MET A 1 1.96 -6.43 18.56
N GLU A 2 2.69 -5.87 19.51
CA GLU A 2 4.16 -5.80 19.44
C GLU A 2 4.72 -7.21 19.33
N LYS A 3 5.32 -7.53 18.18
CA LYS A 3 6.01 -8.82 18.00
C LYS A 3 7.22 -8.82 18.94
N LYS A 4 7.18 -9.67 19.97
CA LYS A 4 8.34 -9.87 20.85
C LYS A 4 9.59 -10.10 20.02
N PRO A 5 10.67 -9.37 20.25
CA PRO A 5 11.90 -9.50 19.49
C PRO A 5 12.48 -10.89 19.65
N LEU A 6 12.88 -11.50 18.55
CA LEU A 6 13.46 -12.83 18.53
C LEU A 6 14.79 -12.88 19.29
N THR A 7 15.01 -13.96 20.03
CA THR A 7 16.31 -14.24 20.62
C THR A 7 17.32 -14.68 19.54
N PRO A 8 18.64 -14.53 19.78
CA PRO A 8 19.64 -14.99 18.80
C PRO A 8 19.47 -16.47 18.40
N ARG A 9 19.06 -17.31 19.34
CA ARG A 9 18.81 -18.75 19.07
C ARG A 9 17.63 -18.93 18.13
N GLN A 10 16.51 -18.24 18.37
CA GLN A 10 15.36 -18.27 17.49
C GLN A 10 15.64 -17.71 16.09
N ILE A 11 16.54 -16.72 15.99
CA ILE A 11 16.97 -16.20 14.69
C ILE A 11 17.73 -17.27 13.93
N VAL A 12 18.67 -17.97 14.58
CA VAL A 12 19.41 -19.09 13.96
C VAL A 12 18.48 -20.20 13.53
N ASP A 13 17.53 -20.62 14.40
CA ASP A 13 16.55 -21.66 14.09
C ASP A 13 15.69 -21.29 12.85
N ARG A 14 15.33 -20.00 12.72
CA ARG A 14 14.61 -19.50 11.55
C ARG A 14 15.47 -19.47 10.28
N LEU A 15 16.75 -19.16 10.40
CA LEU A 15 17.68 -19.19 9.28
C LEU A 15 17.99 -20.63 8.84
N ASP A 16 18.02 -21.59 9.77
CA ASP A 16 18.25 -23.00 9.50
C ASP A 16 17.17 -23.63 8.60
N GLN A 17 15.96 -23.07 8.60
CA GLN A 17 14.88 -23.53 7.72
C GLN A 17 15.18 -23.29 6.22
N TYR A 18 16.05 -22.33 5.90
CA TYR A 18 16.31 -21.90 4.51
C TYR A 18 17.75 -22.06 4.07
N ILE A 19 18.70 -22.12 5.01
CA ILE A 19 20.13 -22.09 4.75
C ILE A 19 20.76 -23.30 5.42
N VAL A 20 21.34 -24.17 4.62
CA VAL A 20 22.05 -25.35 5.11
C VAL A 20 23.47 -24.97 5.51
N GLY A 21 23.92 -25.41 6.68
CA GLY A 21 25.28 -25.12 7.17
C GLY A 21 25.46 -23.66 7.64
N GLN A 22 26.66 -23.11 7.49
CA GLN A 22 27.03 -21.72 7.82
C GLN A 22 26.72 -21.30 9.26
N GLN A 23 26.85 -22.21 10.23
CA GLN A 23 26.45 -22.01 11.62
C GLN A 23 27.13 -20.80 12.29
N ASN A 24 28.43 -20.57 12.00
CA ASN A 24 29.15 -19.44 12.58
C ASN A 24 28.65 -18.10 12.03
N ALA A 25 28.40 -18.03 10.72
CA ALA A 25 27.82 -16.84 10.10
C ALA A 25 26.42 -16.53 10.64
N LYS A 26 25.55 -17.54 10.76
CA LYS A 26 24.20 -17.38 11.34
C LYS A 26 24.23 -16.86 12.77
N LYS A 27 25.13 -17.43 13.61
CA LYS A 27 25.31 -16.96 15.00
C LYS A 27 25.81 -15.52 15.07
N ALA A 28 26.81 -15.17 14.28
CA ALA A 28 27.38 -13.81 14.24
C ALA A 28 26.30 -12.78 13.87
N VAL A 29 25.54 -13.08 12.84
CA VAL A 29 24.46 -12.23 12.38
C VAL A 29 23.31 -12.15 13.38
N ALA A 30 22.92 -13.25 14.00
CA ALA A 30 21.90 -13.27 15.03
C ALA A 30 22.27 -12.40 16.24
N VAL A 31 23.55 -12.41 16.64
CA VAL A 31 24.08 -11.55 17.71
C VAL A 31 24.06 -10.07 17.26
N ALA A 32 24.46 -9.79 16.02
CA ALA A 32 24.43 -8.41 15.49
C ALA A 32 23.01 -7.84 15.47
N LEU A 33 22.01 -8.62 15.04
CA LEU A 33 20.59 -8.21 15.09
C LEU A 33 20.13 -7.96 16.53
N ARG A 34 20.54 -8.81 17.47
CA ARG A 34 20.19 -8.60 18.88
C ARG A 34 20.82 -7.33 19.46
N ASN A 35 22.04 -7.04 19.09
CA ASN A 35 22.72 -5.80 19.49
C ASN A 35 22.03 -4.57 18.90
N ARG A 36 21.59 -4.66 17.64
CA ARG A 36 20.80 -3.58 17.02
C ARG A 36 19.49 -3.33 17.76
N TYR A 37 18.77 -4.39 18.12
CA TYR A 37 17.57 -4.28 18.94
C TYR A 37 17.87 -3.67 20.32
N ARG A 38 18.97 -4.07 20.99
CA ARG A 38 19.37 -3.45 22.26
C ARG A 38 19.66 -1.96 22.10
N ARG A 39 20.25 -1.58 20.99
CA ARG A 39 20.52 -0.16 20.70
C ARG A 39 19.22 0.63 20.56
N SER A 40 18.17 0.06 19.93
CA SER A 40 16.88 0.77 19.79
C SER A 40 16.17 1.03 21.13
N LEU A 41 16.58 0.37 22.20
CA LEU A 41 16.06 0.57 23.56
C LEU A 41 16.87 1.60 24.38
N LEU A 42 17.95 2.13 23.83
CA LEU A 42 18.76 3.17 24.49
C LEU A 42 18.12 4.54 24.35
N ASP A 43 18.40 5.40 25.31
CA ASP A 43 18.07 6.82 25.22
C ASP A 43 18.76 7.46 24.00
N GLU A 44 18.15 8.49 23.42
CA GLU A 44 18.65 9.12 22.17
C GLU A 44 20.13 9.52 22.26
N LYS A 45 20.57 10.09 23.40
CA LYS A 45 21.98 10.47 23.59
C LYS A 45 22.96 9.30 23.49
N LEU A 46 22.59 8.14 24.04
CA LEU A 46 23.41 6.93 23.98
C LEU A 46 23.25 6.20 22.63
N LYS A 47 22.11 6.35 21.99
CA LYS A 47 21.82 5.78 20.67
C LYS A 47 22.75 6.36 19.60
N ASP A 48 23.09 7.63 19.69
CA ASP A 48 23.99 8.30 18.74
C ASP A 48 25.46 7.92 18.93
N GLU A 49 25.86 7.60 20.16
CA GLU A 49 27.22 7.14 20.45
C GLU A 49 27.46 5.69 20.03
N VAL A 50 26.41 4.85 20.04
CA VAL A 50 26.49 3.42 19.72
C VAL A 50 26.13 3.17 18.26
N VAL A 51 27.05 3.43 17.34
CA VAL A 51 26.85 3.20 15.90
C VAL A 51 26.81 1.71 15.58
N PRO A 52 25.80 1.21 14.84
CA PRO A 52 25.78 -0.16 14.35
C PRO A 52 26.95 -0.42 13.42
N LYS A 53 27.62 -1.55 13.58
CA LYS A 53 28.74 -1.91 12.72
C LYS A 53 28.28 -2.68 11.48
N ASN A 54 28.88 -2.40 10.34
CA ASN A 54 28.68 -3.13 9.11
C ASN A 54 29.17 -4.57 9.24
N ILE A 55 28.52 -5.49 8.54
CA ILE A 55 28.88 -6.91 8.52
C ILE A 55 29.50 -7.23 7.17
N LEU A 56 30.77 -7.65 7.19
CA LEU A 56 31.47 -8.14 6.00
C LEU A 56 31.35 -9.68 5.94
N MET A 57 30.70 -10.17 4.87
CA MET A 57 30.58 -11.60 4.59
C MET A 57 31.53 -12.01 3.47
N MET A 58 32.51 -12.85 3.76
CA MET A 58 33.47 -13.38 2.80
C MET A 58 33.23 -14.87 2.54
N GLY A 59 33.52 -15.31 1.33
CA GLY A 59 33.43 -16.72 0.93
C GLY A 59 33.15 -16.88 -0.56
N PRO A 60 33.23 -18.10 -1.10
CA PRO A 60 32.98 -18.38 -2.51
C PRO A 60 31.57 -18.07 -2.94
N THR A 61 31.31 -18.04 -4.24
CA THR A 61 29.97 -17.83 -4.81
C THR A 61 29.06 -19.02 -4.48
N GLY A 62 27.81 -18.79 -4.27
CA GLY A 62 26.80 -19.85 -4.06
C GLY A 62 26.68 -20.35 -2.61
N VAL A 63 27.48 -19.90 -1.65
CA VAL A 63 27.43 -20.37 -0.25
C VAL A 63 26.31 -19.73 0.60
N GLY A 64 25.42 -18.95 0.00
CA GLY A 64 24.24 -18.39 0.69
C GLY A 64 24.42 -17.00 1.31
N LYS A 65 25.54 -16.26 1.06
CA LYS A 65 25.76 -14.92 1.63
C LYS A 65 24.58 -13.95 1.44
N THR A 66 24.13 -13.79 0.21
CA THR A 66 22.99 -12.91 -0.13
C THR A 66 21.69 -13.42 0.46
N GLU A 67 21.49 -14.73 0.53
CA GLU A 67 20.27 -15.31 1.10
C GLU A 67 20.20 -15.09 2.61
N ILE A 68 21.34 -15.19 3.33
CA ILE A 68 21.42 -14.81 4.73
C ILE A 68 20.96 -13.37 4.92
N ALA A 69 21.51 -12.41 4.16
CA ALA A 69 21.15 -11.01 4.27
C ALA A 69 19.65 -10.77 3.99
N ARG A 70 19.11 -11.36 2.92
CA ARG A 70 17.70 -11.24 2.57
C ARG A 70 16.77 -11.79 3.67
N ARG A 71 17.11 -12.94 4.24
CA ARG A 71 16.30 -13.55 5.32
C ARG A 71 16.33 -12.75 6.60
N ILE A 72 17.49 -12.17 6.93
CA ILE A 72 17.62 -11.26 8.07
C ILE A 72 16.73 -10.04 7.92
N ALA A 73 16.81 -9.38 6.77
CA ALA A 73 15.97 -8.22 6.49
C ALA A 73 14.48 -8.56 6.63
N LYS A 74 14.06 -9.72 6.08
CA LYS A 74 12.66 -10.20 6.24
C LYS A 74 12.29 -10.50 7.68
N LEU A 75 13.20 -11.04 8.50
CA LEU A 75 12.95 -11.35 9.91
C LEU A 75 12.87 -10.08 10.77
N SER A 76 13.63 -9.05 10.44
CA SER A 76 13.64 -7.76 11.14
C SER A 76 12.60 -6.76 10.63
N GLY A 77 11.91 -7.06 9.50
CA GLY A 77 11.03 -6.09 8.84
C GLY A 77 11.77 -4.90 8.21
N ALA A 78 13.06 -5.08 7.92
CA ALA A 78 13.92 -4.05 7.34
C ALA A 78 13.80 -4.02 5.81
N PRO A 79 13.86 -2.84 5.17
CA PRO A 79 13.96 -2.75 3.72
C PRO A 79 15.30 -3.36 3.25
N PHE A 80 15.25 -4.06 2.12
CA PHE A 80 16.41 -4.76 1.58
C PHE A 80 16.55 -4.54 0.09
N ILE A 81 17.72 -4.11 -0.33
CA ILE A 81 18.14 -4.07 -1.74
C ILE A 81 19.42 -4.85 -1.94
N LYS A 82 19.55 -5.48 -3.11
CA LYS A 82 20.79 -6.12 -3.56
C LYS A 82 21.40 -5.27 -4.64
N ILE A 83 22.64 -4.85 -4.44
CA ILE A 83 23.39 -4.00 -5.35
C ILE A 83 24.65 -4.73 -5.80
N GLU A 84 24.98 -4.62 -7.08
CA GLU A 84 26.22 -5.10 -7.67
C GLU A 84 27.17 -3.90 -7.85
N ALA A 85 28.26 -3.88 -7.09
CA ALA A 85 29.18 -2.73 -7.08
C ALA A 85 29.76 -2.39 -8.47
N THR A 86 29.87 -3.38 -9.36
CA THR A 86 30.34 -3.18 -10.73
C THR A 86 29.42 -2.37 -11.64
N LYS A 87 28.18 -2.14 -11.21
CA LYS A 87 27.20 -1.33 -11.96
C LYS A 87 27.27 0.16 -11.62
N PHE A 88 28.05 0.51 -10.61
CA PHE A 88 28.24 1.88 -10.18
C PHE A 88 29.57 2.41 -10.67
N THR A 89 29.55 3.63 -11.19
CA THR A 89 30.74 4.31 -11.69
C THR A 89 30.91 5.65 -10.98
N GLU A 90 32.14 6.16 -10.97
CA GLU A 90 32.40 7.52 -10.49
C GLU A 90 31.64 8.56 -11.33
N VAL A 91 31.34 9.69 -10.69
CA VAL A 91 30.62 10.81 -11.30
C VAL A 91 31.22 11.19 -12.64
N GLY A 92 30.42 11.13 -13.70
CA GLY A 92 30.83 11.50 -15.07
C GLY A 92 31.05 10.32 -16.03
N TYR A 93 31.00 9.07 -15.57
CA TYR A 93 31.04 7.88 -16.44
C TYR A 93 29.64 7.27 -16.59
N VAL A 94 29.46 6.48 -17.66
CA VAL A 94 28.18 5.76 -17.90
C VAL A 94 27.99 4.67 -16.86
N GLY A 95 27.12 4.91 -15.90
CA GLY A 95 26.79 3.97 -14.82
C GLY A 95 25.68 4.54 -13.93
N ARG A 96 25.18 3.72 -13.00
CA ARG A 96 24.20 4.18 -12.01
C ARG A 96 24.89 5.05 -10.96
N ASP A 97 24.23 6.13 -10.58
CA ASP A 97 24.65 7.01 -9.50
C ASP A 97 24.51 6.30 -8.14
N VAL A 98 25.47 6.49 -7.24
CA VAL A 98 25.42 5.93 -5.88
C VAL A 98 24.21 6.42 -5.07
N GLU A 99 23.74 7.62 -5.34
CA GLU A 99 22.53 8.16 -4.73
C GLU A 99 21.28 7.34 -5.09
N SER A 100 21.29 6.68 -6.25
CA SER A 100 20.19 5.81 -6.65
C SER A 100 20.01 4.61 -5.72
N MET A 101 21.04 4.18 -5.01
CA MET A 101 20.96 3.11 -3.99
C MET A 101 20.04 3.50 -2.86
N VAL A 102 20.22 4.70 -2.31
CA VAL A 102 19.40 5.19 -1.20
C VAL A 102 17.97 5.38 -1.66
N ARG A 103 17.78 5.91 -2.87
CA ARG A 103 16.46 6.08 -3.48
C ARG A 103 15.73 4.74 -3.66
N ASP A 104 16.39 3.73 -4.21
CA ASP A 104 15.83 2.37 -4.37
C ASP A 104 15.51 1.73 -3.00
N LEU A 105 16.32 2.00 -1.97
CA LEU A 105 16.09 1.51 -0.61
C LEU A 105 14.84 2.16 0.01
N VAL A 106 14.71 3.48 -0.10
CA VAL A 106 13.53 4.22 0.40
C VAL A 106 12.27 3.77 -0.35
N GLU A 107 12.32 3.60 -1.67
CA GLU A 107 11.18 3.08 -2.45
C GLU A 107 10.76 1.68 -1.98
N THR A 108 11.75 0.82 -1.70
CA THR A 108 11.48 -0.52 -1.12
C THR A 108 10.84 -0.40 0.26
N SER A 109 11.27 0.56 1.09
CA SER A 109 10.69 0.85 2.40
C SER A 109 9.24 1.34 2.29
N VAL A 110 8.96 2.27 1.37
CA VAL A 110 7.59 2.77 1.10
C VAL A 110 6.66 1.62 0.74
N ARG A 111 7.10 0.73 -0.16
CA ARG A 111 6.31 -0.43 -0.56
C ARG A 111 6.02 -1.37 0.62
N LEU A 112 7.01 -1.62 1.46
CA LEU A 112 6.89 -2.50 2.63
C LEU A 112 5.91 -1.93 3.66
N ILE A 113 6.03 -0.65 4.01
CA ILE A 113 5.15 0.01 4.97
C ILE A 113 3.73 0.14 4.42
N LYS A 114 3.60 0.49 3.14
CA LYS A 114 2.29 0.51 2.49
C LYS A 114 1.59 -0.85 2.58
N GLU A 115 2.31 -1.95 2.35
CA GLU A 115 1.76 -3.30 2.48
C GLU A 115 1.36 -3.62 3.92
N GLU A 116 2.16 -3.22 4.92
CA GLU A 116 1.84 -3.36 6.33
C GLU A 116 0.58 -2.58 6.71
N LYS A 117 0.50 -1.29 6.37
CA LYS A 117 -0.67 -0.43 6.61
C LYS A 117 -1.92 -0.95 5.90
N MET A 118 -1.79 -1.42 4.65
CA MET A 118 -2.91 -2.04 3.91
C MET A 118 -3.45 -3.29 4.61
N ASN A 119 -2.56 -4.10 5.20
CA ASN A 119 -2.97 -5.27 5.96
C ASN A 119 -3.66 -4.90 7.29
N GLU A 120 -3.25 -3.81 7.93
CA GLU A 120 -3.87 -3.30 9.16
C GLU A 120 -5.31 -2.82 8.93
N VAL A 121 -5.54 -2.11 7.83
CA VAL A 121 -6.87 -1.57 7.49
C VAL A 121 -7.75 -2.53 6.68
N LYS A 122 -7.26 -3.73 6.38
CA LYS A 122 -7.91 -4.67 5.47
C LYS A 122 -9.34 -5.02 5.87
N GLU A 123 -9.60 -5.31 7.14
CA GLU A 123 -10.94 -5.66 7.63
C GLU A 123 -11.92 -4.49 7.43
N GLN A 124 -11.50 -3.29 7.79
CA GLN A 124 -12.32 -2.09 7.60
C GLN A 124 -12.55 -1.78 6.11
N ALA A 125 -11.51 -1.95 5.29
CA ALA A 125 -11.61 -1.78 3.84
C ALA A 125 -12.57 -2.80 3.21
N GLU A 126 -12.56 -4.05 3.68
CA GLU A 126 -13.46 -5.10 3.21
C GLU A 126 -14.93 -4.81 3.59
N GLU A 127 -15.19 -4.32 4.79
CA GLU A 127 -16.52 -3.86 5.18
C GLU A 127 -17.02 -2.71 4.29
N ASN A 128 -16.17 -1.73 4.01
CA ASN A 128 -16.51 -0.60 3.14
C ASN A 128 -16.76 -1.06 1.70
N ALA A 129 -15.94 -1.97 1.19
CA ALA A 129 -16.11 -2.58 -0.13
C ALA A 129 -17.44 -3.34 -0.23
N ASN A 130 -17.79 -4.13 0.78
CA ASN A 130 -19.05 -4.86 0.83
C ASN A 130 -20.26 -3.89 0.86
N LYS A 131 -20.21 -2.83 1.65
CA LYS A 131 -21.23 -1.77 1.65
C LYS A 131 -21.38 -1.12 0.26
N ARG A 132 -20.26 -0.93 -0.45
CA ARG A 132 -20.25 -0.37 -1.80
C ARG A 132 -20.83 -1.35 -2.82
N ILE A 133 -20.51 -2.65 -2.74
CA ILE A 133 -21.10 -3.71 -3.59
C ILE A 133 -22.60 -3.76 -3.41
N VAL A 134 -23.10 -3.74 -2.17
CA VAL A 134 -24.55 -3.72 -1.89
C VAL A 134 -25.23 -2.51 -2.54
N ARG A 135 -24.60 -1.33 -2.51
CA ARG A 135 -25.12 -0.13 -3.20
C ARG A 135 -25.13 -0.25 -4.71
N LEU A 136 -24.16 -0.99 -5.30
CA LEU A 136 -24.12 -1.25 -6.72
C LEU A 136 -25.18 -2.27 -7.16
N LEU A 137 -25.49 -3.26 -6.30
CA LEU A 137 -26.55 -4.25 -6.54
C LEU A 137 -27.95 -3.67 -6.35
N VAL A 138 -28.10 -2.75 -5.39
CA VAL A 138 -29.38 -2.05 -5.09
C VAL A 138 -29.14 -0.55 -5.18
N PRO A 139 -29.10 0.02 -6.41
CA PRO A 139 -28.92 1.44 -6.58
C PRO A 139 -30.16 2.18 -6.03
N GLY A 140 -29.92 3.18 -5.18
CA GLY A 140 -30.98 4.13 -4.80
C GLY A 140 -31.33 5.04 -5.98
N LYS A 141 -32.51 5.65 -5.95
CA LYS A 141 -32.84 6.72 -6.89
C LYS A 141 -31.71 7.77 -6.82
N LYS A 142 -31.07 8.06 -7.93
CA LYS A 142 -30.24 9.27 -8.04
C LYS A 142 -31.20 10.43 -7.75
N LYS A 143 -31.02 11.10 -6.62
CA LYS A 143 -31.53 12.48 -6.51
C LYS A 143 -30.94 13.20 -7.73
N GLN A 144 -31.77 13.38 -8.76
CA GLN A 144 -31.44 14.38 -9.76
C GLN A 144 -31.36 15.67 -8.96
N SER A 145 -30.14 16.14 -8.78
CA SER A 145 -29.92 17.54 -8.44
C SER A 145 -30.34 18.34 -9.66
N GLY A 146 -31.65 18.34 -9.92
CA GLY A 146 -32.26 19.37 -10.70
C GLY A 146 -31.97 20.66 -9.94
N VAL A 147 -31.17 21.52 -10.57
CA VAL A 147 -31.11 22.92 -10.21
C VAL A 147 -32.58 23.34 -10.19
N LYS A 148 -33.20 23.39 -8.99
CA LYS A 148 -34.48 24.00 -8.81
C LYS A 148 -34.31 25.41 -9.33
N ASN A 149 -34.91 25.72 -10.48
CA ASN A 149 -34.88 27.04 -11.05
C ASN A 149 -35.19 28.04 -9.95
N PRO A 150 -34.40 29.08 -9.73
CA PRO A 150 -34.69 30.10 -8.71
C PRO A 150 -36.12 30.68 -8.84
N PHE A 151 -36.74 30.51 -10.01
CA PHE A 151 -38.07 30.98 -10.32
C PHE A 151 -39.17 30.10 -9.74
N GLU A 152 -38.99 28.80 -9.55
CA GLU A 152 -39.97 27.91 -8.92
C GLU A 152 -40.06 28.14 -7.40
N MET A 153 -39.00 28.64 -6.79
CA MET A 153 -38.97 28.98 -5.36
C MET A 153 -39.78 30.25 -5.03
N PHE A 154 -40.08 31.08 -6.05
CA PHE A 154 -40.81 32.35 -5.86
C PHE A 154 -42.28 32.26 -6.19
N PHE A 155 -42.75 31.27 -6.94
CA PHE A 155 -44.16 31.16 -7.38
C PHE A 155 -44.83 29.83 -6.99
N GLY A 156 -44.13 28.90 -6.34
CA GLY A 156 -44.74 27.64 -5.89
C GLY A 156 -45.35 27.77 -4.50
N GLY A 157 -46.61 28.10 -4.45
CA GLY A 157 -47.41 28.07 -3.23
C GLY A 157 -47.55 26.64 -2.70
N SER A 158 -47.34 26.51 -1.43
CA SER A 158 -47.51 25.35 -0.54
C SER A 158 -48.62 24.39 -0.93
N GLN A 159 -48.26 23.14 -1.21
CA GLN A 159 -49.04 21.99 -0.78
C GLN A 159 -48.07 20.97 -0.17
N PRO A 160 -48.03 20.84 1.18
CA PRO A 160 -47.42 19.71 1.83
C PRO A 160 -48.53 18.64 1.92
N ASN A 161 -48.27 17.46 1.35
CA ASN A 161 -48.85 16.19 1.80
C ASN A 161 -49.02 15.23 0.63
N GLY A 162 -48.08 14.30 0.54
CA GLY A 162 -48.20 13.12 -0.32
C GLY A 162 -46.84 12.62 -0.92
N GLU A 163 -45.95 13.51 -1.23
CA GLU A 163 -44.67 13.11 -1.84
C GLU A 163 -43.63 12.67 -0.79
N ASP A 164 -43.60 13.29 0.39
CA ASP A 164 -42.68 12.96 1.48
C ASP A 164 -42.95 11.58 2.11
N GLU A 165 -44.21 11.14 2.18
CA GLU A 165 -44.58 9.82 2.73
C GLU A 165 -44.25 8.70 1.71
N ALA A 166 -44.43 8.94 0.42
CA ALA A 166 -44.09 7.99 -0.62
C ALA A 166 -42.56 7.86 -0.78
N GLU A 167 -41.82 8.96 -0.69
CA GLU A 167 -40.32 8.92 -0.71
C GLU A 167 -39.76 8.20 0.51
N SER A 168 -40.29 8.43 1.71
CA SER A 168 -39.84 7.74 2.92
C SER A 168 -40.14 6.24 2.92
N GLN A 169 -41.27 5.79 2.34
CA GLN A 169 -41.60 4.37 2.17
C GLN A 169 -40.70 3.70 1.13
N GLU A 170 -40.35 4.38 0.03
CA GLU A 170 -39.43 3.87 -0.97
C GLU A 170 -37.98 3.76 -0.44
N GLU A 171 -37.53 4.74 0.33
CA GLU A 171 -36.19 4.70 0.98
C GLU A 171 -36.11 3.55 1.98
N ALA A 172 -37.16 3.32 2.80
CA ALA A 172 -37.22 2.19 3.73
C ALA A 172 -37.19 0.83 3.00
N ASN A 173 -37.89 0.72 1.86
CA ASN A 173 -37.91 -0.49 1.05
C ASN A 173 -36.53 -0.76 0.41
N ILE A 174 -35.82 0.28 -0.04
CA ILE A 174 -34.45 0.18 -0.57
C ILE A 174 -33.48 -0.26 0.53
N GLU A 175 -33.64 0.28 1.74
CA GLU A 175 -32.77 -0.08 2.87
C GLU A 175 -33.01 -1.53 3.30
N GLU A 176 -34.25 -2.01 3.33
CA GLU A 176 -34.54 -3.41 3.61
C GLU A 176 -33.94 -4.34 2.55
N LYS A 177 -34.07 -4.00 1.27
CA LYS A 177 -33.42 -4.75 0.18
C LYS A 177 -31.90 -4.78 0.33
N ARG A 178 -31.28 -3.67 0.72
CA ARG A 178 -29.85 -3.59 0.98
C ARG A 178 -29.43 -4.48 2.16
N LYS A 179 -30.19 -4.52 3.23
CA LYS A 179 -29.95 -5.41 4.38
C LYS A 179 -30.01 -6.88 3.96
N ARG A 180 -30.99 -7.27 3.16
CA ARG A 180 -31.10 -8.65 2.61
C ARG A 180 -29.92 -8.99 1.71
N MET A 181 -29.54 -8.09 0.79
CA MET A 181 -28.39 -8.30 -0.08
C MET A 181 -27.07 -8.35 0.69
N ALA A 182 -26.91 -7.54 1.74
CA ALA A 182 -25.75 -7.59 2.62
C ALA A 182 -25.64 -8.94 3.32
N HIS A 183 -26.75 -9.51 3.77
CA HIS A 183 -26.78 -10.83 4.40
C HIS A 183 -26.40 -11.94 3.41
N GLN A 184 -26.98 -11.94 2.21
CA GLN A 184 -26.63 -12.90 1.15
C GLN A 184 -25.17 -12.76 0.70
N LEU A 185 -24.65 -11.52 0.65
CA LEU A 185 -23.25 -11.25 0.35
C LEU A 185 -22.32 -11.84 1.43
N ALA A 186 -22.71 -11.76 2.69
CA ALA A 186 -21.97 -12.33 3.81
C ALA A 186 -21.97 -13.87 3.79
N LEU A 187 -23.06 -14.48 3.30
CA LEU A 187 -23.17 -15.93 3.09
C LEU A 187 -22.43 -16.44 1.83
N GLY A 188 -21.92 -15.53 0.99
CA GLY A 188 -21.23 -15.88 -0.24
C GLY A 188 -22.15 -16.29 -1.41
N GLU A 189 -23.46 -16.11 -1.30
CA GLU A 189 -24.43 -16.51 -2.32
C GLU A 189 -24.38 -15.64 -3.58
N LEU A 190 -23.76 -14.47 -3.51
CA LEU A 190 -23.74 -13.49 -4.58
C LEU A 190 -22.38 -13.43 -5.34
N GLU A 191 -21.44 -14.30 -5.04
CA GLU A 191 -20.07 -14.26 -5.56
C GLU A 191 -19.98 -14.27 -7.10
N ASP A 192 -20.88 -15.00 -7.77
CA ASP A 192 -20.91 -15.15 -9.23
C ASP A 192 -21.82 -14.11 -9.92
N TYR A 193 -22.50 -13.25 -9.18
CA TYR A 193 -23.29 -12.16 -9.73
C TYR A 193 -22.41 -11.09 -10.37
N TYR A 194 -22.90 -10.45 -11.42
CA TYR A 194 -22.17 -9.39 -12.12
C TYR A 194 -22.55 -8.01 -11.60
N VAL A 195 -21.53 -7.21 -11.35
CA VAL A 195 -21.67 -5.79 -10.99
C VAL A 195 -20.85 -4.93 -11.93
N THR A 196 -21.30 -3.70 -12.15
CA THR A 196 -20.52 -2.71 -12.90
C THR A 196 -19.81 -1.81 -11.92
N VAL A 197 -18.48 -1.89 -11.89
CA VAL A 197 -17.62 -1.08 -11.03
C VAL A 197 -16.95 0.00 -11.86
N GLU A 198 -16.89 1.23 -11.34
CA GLU A 198 -16.04 2.28 -11.89
C GLU A 198 -14.65 2.13 -11.29
N VAL A 199 -13.70 1.69 -12.11
CA VAL A 199 -12.29 1.49 -11.73
C VAL A 199 -11.46 2.62 -12.30
N GLU A 200 -10.55 3.17 -11.50
CA GLU A 200 -9.56 4.11 -12.00
C GLU A 200 -8.62 3.40 -12.97
N GLU A 201 -8.52 3.88 -14.19
CA GLU A 201 -7.57 3.34 -15.15
C GLU A 201 -6.19 3.88 -14.78
N GLN A 202 -5.31 3.00 -14.32
CA GLN A 202 -3.88 3.32 -14.28
C GLN A 202 -3.44 3.47 -15.74
N GLN A 203 -3.44 4.69 -16.24
CA GLN A 203 -2.77 4.96 -17.51
C GLN A 203 -1.29 4.65 -17.28
N PRO A 204 -0.63 3.90 -18.18
CA PRO A 204 0.81 3.85 -18.19
C PRO A 204 1.28 5.31 -18.18
N SER A 205 2.08 5.66 -17.19
CA SER A 205 2.52 7.04 -17.02
C SER A 205 3.16 7.46 -18.35
N MET A 206 2.90 8.69 -18.80
CA MET A 206 3.60 9.23 -19.96
C MET A 206 5.11 9.09 -19.81
N PHE A 207 5.58 8.88 -18.61
CA PHE A 207 6.94 8.60 -18.21
C PHE A 207 7.45 7.25 -18.75
N ASP A 208 6.62 6.18 -18.73
CA ASP A 208 7.01 4.91 -19.37
C ASP A 208 7.18 5.05 -20.89
N MET A 209 6.50 6.01 -21.49
CA MET A 209 6.64 6.34 -22.90
C MET A 209 7.83 7.26 -23.19
N LEU A 210 8.22 8.12 -22.24
CA LEU A 210 9.33 9.07 -22.34
C LEU A 210 10.68 8.48 -21.87
N GLN A 211 10.68 7.40 -21.11
CA GLN A 211 11.88 6.71 -20.63
C GLN A 211 12.75 6.18 -21.79
N GLY A 212 12.16 6.07 -23.00
CA GLY A 212 12.89 5.73 -24.22
C GLY A 212 13.54 6.91 -24.95
N SER A 213 13.32 8.17 -24.56
CA SER A 213 13.73 9.34 -25.34
C SER A 213 14.75 10.29 -24.69
N GLY A 214 15.35 9.93 -23.55
CA GLY A 214 16.52 10.65 -23.00
C GLY A 214 16.25 12.05 -22.42
N MET A 215 15.01 12.41 -22.13
CA MET A 215 14.62 13.72 -21.54
C MET A 215 14.29 13.62 -20.04
N GLU A 216 15.12 12.94 -19.27
CA GLU A 216 14.85 12.64 -17.85
C GLU A 216 14.79 13.86 -16.93
N GLN A 217 15.47 14.95 -17.25
CA GLN A 217 15.63 16.07 -16.32
C GLN A 217 14.51 17.12 -16.37
N MET A 218 13.73 17.15 -17.44
CA MET A 218 12.63 18.14 -17.62
C MET A 218 11.25 17.59 -17.18
N GLY A 219 11.14 16.25 -17.01
CA GLY A 219 9.89 15.54 -16.73
C GLY A 219 9.41 15.64 -15.29
N MET A 220 10.31 15.70 -14.29
CA MET A 220 9.92 15.60 -12.88
C MET A 220 9.12 16.79 -12.37
N ASN A 221 9.45 18.02 -12.74
CA ASN A 221 8.72 19.21 -12.30
C ASN A 221 7.38 19.41 -13.03
N MET A 222 7.22 18.84 -14.22
CA MET A 222 6.02 18.99 -15.03
C MET A 222 4.95 17.94 -14.70
N GLN A 223 5.34 16.80 -14.14
CA GLN A 223 4.44 15.71 -13.76
C GLN A 223 3.62 16.05 -12.52
N ASP A 224 4.22 16.66 -11.49
CA ASP A 224 3.50 17.07 -10.27
C ASP A 224 2.49 18.18 -10.57
N ALA A 225 2.81 19.09 -11.50
CA ALA A 225 1.90 20.14 -11.94
C ALA A 225 0.73 19.62 -12.80
N LEU A 226 0.96 18.59 -13.63
CA LEU A 226 -0.06 18.03 -14.53
C LEU A 226 -0.91 16.93 -13.91
N SER A 227 -0.36 16.16 -12.96
CA SER A 227 -1.10 15.08 -12.28
C SER A 227 -2.25 15.62 -11.41
N GLY A 228 -2.11 16.84 -10.89
CA GLY A 228 -3.16 17.54 -10.13
C GLY A 228 -4.29 18.12 -10.98
N LEU A 229 -4.09 18.29 -12.29
CA LEU A 229 -5.06 18.97 -13.18
C LEU A 229 -5.84 18.02 -14.10
N MET A 230 -5.38 16.77 -14.29
CA MET A 230 -6.11 15.81 -15.11
C MET A 230 -7.08 14.99 -14.29
N PRO A 231 -8.40 15.03 -14.57
CA PRO A 231 -9.36 14.15 -13.93
C PRO A 231 -9.02 12.70 -14.28
N LYS A 232 -8.77 11.88 -13.26
CA LYS A 232 -8.52 10.44 -13.41
C LYS A 232 -9.69 9.82 -14.20
N LYS A 233 -9.43 9.27 -15.38
CA LYS A 233 -10.45 8.63 -16.20
C LYS A 233 -10.96 7.38 -15.48
N LYS A 234 -12.24 7.38 -15.12
CA LYS A 234 -12.94 6.22 -14.57
C LYS A 234 -13.50 5.39 -15.73
N LYS A 235 -13.17 4.12 -15.76
CA LYS A 235 -13.70 3.18 -16.72
C LYS A 235 -14.68 2.23 -16.04
N ARG A 236 -15.84 2.06 -16.66
CA ARG A 236 -16.84 1.09 -16.18
C ARG A 236 -16.46 -0.30 -16.65
N ARG A 237 -16.24 -1.22 -15.71
CA ARG A 237 -15.97 -2.63 -15.97
C ARG A 237 -17.05 -3.49 -15.35
N LYS A 238 -17.59 -4.41 -16.13
CA LYS A 238 -18.50 -5.44 -15.64
C LYS A 238 -17.65 -6.63 -15.19
N MET A 239 -17.79 -7.02 -13.93
CA MET A 239 -17.03 -8.10 -13.31
C MET A 239 -17.89 -8.82 -12.28
N THR A 240 -17.46 -10.00 -11.84
CA THR A 240 -18.14 -10.74 -10.78
C THR A 240 -18.01 -10.03 -9.43
N VAL A 241 -18.94 -10.28 -8.51
CA VAL A 241 -18.87 -9.75 -7.13
C VAL A 241 -17.56 -10.16 -6.46
N ARG A 242 -17.09 -11.39 -6.67
CA ARG A 242 -15.80 -11.88 -6.17
C ARG A 242 -14.62 -11.02 -6.63
N GLU A 243 -14.57 -10.67 -7.90
CA GLU A 243 -13.54 -9.80 -8.45
C GLU A 243 -13.71 -8.37 -7.99
N ALA A 244 -14.95 -7.87 -7.99
CA ALA A 244 -15.28 -6.53 -7.52
C ALA A 244 -14.88 -6.32 -6.06
N ARG A 245 -15.10 -7.31 -5.19
CA ARG A 245 -14.68 -7.25 -3.78
C ARG A 245 -13.18 -7.03 -3.67
N LYS A 246 -12.35 -7.79 -4.39
CA LYS A 246 -10.89 -7.61 -4.36
C LYS A 246 -10.46 -6.21 -4.81
N VAL A 247 -11.03 -5.74 -5.91
CA VAL A 247 -10.69 -4.41 -6.46
C VAL A 247 -11.13 -3.30 -5.52
N LEU A 248 -12.36 -3.38 -5.02
CA LEU A 248 -12.91 -2.36 -4.13
C LEU A 248 -12.25 -2.37 -2.75
N THR A 249 -11.89 -3.55 -2.20
CA THR A 249 -11.13 -3.63 -0.94
C THR A 249 -9.78 -2.92 -1.06
N ASN A 250 -9.05 -3.14 -2.16
CA ASN A 250 -7.78 -2.44 -2.39
C ASN A 250 -7.97 -0.93 -2.56
N GLU A 251 -9.03 -0.51 -3.25
CA GLU A 251 -9.35 0.92 -3.42
C GLU A 251 -9.71 1.56 -2.07
N GLU A 252 -10.57 0.92 -1.29
CA GLU A 252 -10.96 1.42 0.03
C GLU A 252 -9.79 1.40 1.03
N ALA A 253 -8.93 0.37 1.00
CA ALA A 253 -7.71 0.33 1.80
C ALA A 253 -6.77 1.49 1.44
N SER A 254 -6.60 1.78 0.16
CA SER A 254 -5.77 2.91 -0.30
C SER A 254 -6.30 4.28 0.14
N LYS A 255 -7.62 4.42 0.35
CA LYS A 255 -8.24 5.66 0.87
C LYS A 255 -8.07 5.83 2.38
N LEU A 256 -7.91 4.72 3.11
CA LEU A 256 -7.73 4.71 4.56
C LEU A 256 -6.29 4.96 4.99
N ILE A 257 -5.34 4.92 4.05
CA ILE A 257 -3.92 5.09 4.31
C ILE A 257 -3.50 6.50 3.93
N ASP A 258 -2.81 7.17 4.85
CA ASP A 258 -2.13 8.44 4.60
C ASP A 258 -0.76 8.16 3.94
N MET A 259 -0.60 8.60 2.70
CA MET A 259 0.64 8.40 1.95
C MET A 259 1.79 9.27 2.45
N ASP A 260 1.51 10.40 3.08
CA ASP A 260 2.53 11.28 3.67
C ASP A 260 3.10 10.62 4.93
N GLU A 261 2.25 10.05 5.78
CA GLU A 261 2.68 9.24 6.93
C GLU A 261 3.52 8.05 6.49
N VAL A 262 3.07 7.32 5.46
CA VAL A 262 3.82 6.19 4.89
C VAL A 262 5.20 6.62 4.40
N SER A 263 5.30 7.76 3.74
CA SER A 263 6.57 8.27 3.21
C SER A 263 7.54 8.66 4.34
N GLN A 264 7.07 9.35 5.36
CA GLN A 264 7.88 9.72 6.52
C GLN A 264 8.39 8.50 7.28
N GLU A 265 7.51 7.54 7.59
CA GLU A 265 7.89 6.29 8.25
C GLU A 265 8.87 5.48 7.39
N ALA A 266 8.72 5.52 6.06
CA ALA A 266 9.61 4.82 5.14
C ALA A 266 11.03 5.37 5.15
N VAL A 267 11.19 6.67 5.17
CA VAL A 267 12.52 7.32 5.29
C VAL A 267 13.14 6.95 6.62
N GLN A 268 12.41 7.09 7.72
CA GLN A 268 12.91 6.74 9.05
C GLN A 268 13.33 5.27 9.12
N ARG A 269 12.51 4.34 8.59
CA ARG A 269 12.83 2.91 8.60
C ARG A 269 14.04 2.58 7.71
N ALA A 270 14.20 3.29 6.59
CA ALA A 270 15.38 3.13 5.74
C ALA A 270 16.67 3.63 6.43
N GLU A 271 16.61 4.74 7.14
CA GLU A 271 17.74 5.28 7.91
C GLU A 271 18.12 4.38 9.09
N GLU A 272 17.13 3.90 9.84
CA GLU A 272 17.38 3.10 11.04
C GLU A 272 17.79 1.66 10.73
N SER A 273 17.24 1.03 9.69
CA SER A 273 17.35 -0.42 9.50
C SER A 273 17.61 -0.89 8.07
N GLY A 274 17.70 0.02 7.13
CA GLY A 274 17.96 -0.31 5.73
C GLY A 274 19.37 -0.80 5.47
#